data_16d5aacfd5fbf2ac82edf2407676d072
#
_entry.id   16d5aacfd5fbf2ac82edf2407676d072
#
_cell.length_a   1.000
_cell.length_b   1.000
_cell.length_c   1.000
_cell.angle_alpha   90.00
_cell.angle_beta   90.00
_cell.angle_gamma   90.00
#
_symmetry.space_group_name_H-M   'P 1'
#
loop_
_entity.id
_entity.type
_entity.pdbx_description
1 polymer ?
#
loop_
_entity_poly.entity_id
_entity_poly.type
_entity_poly.pdbx_seq_one_letter_code
_entity_poly.pdbx_strand_id
1 'polypeptide(L)'
;MMESNVFERTNNGEQEISSRLYNFTIGAVLCWGFWINWLMVGNIPVESIAAINPWVFFIGYFASCFFGVYLFSKSSNPLVSFVGYNFVVVPFGLIINLVVSRYDPSLVLSAIKVTGLVTGMMMLLGTIFPAFFQRIAGVLTIALVVVLVVELFQIFILGIHQEWIDWA
;
A
#
# COMPACT_ATOMS: atom_id res chain seq x y z
N MET A 1 -14.92 19.16 -28.15
CA MET A 1 -13.83 18.63 -27.33
C MET A 1 -14.42 17.49 -26.57
N MET A 2 -14.11 16.26 -26.98
CA MET A 2 -14.60 15.04 -26.33
C MET A 2 -13.69 14.78 -25.13
N GLU A 3 -14.20 14.96 -23.92
CA GLU A 3 -13.57 14.34 -22.74
C GLU A 3 -13.77 12.83 -22.85
N SER A 4 -12.72 12.12 -23.17
CA SER A 4 -12.70 10.67 -23.10
C SER A 4 -12.72 10.28 -21.63
N ASN A 5 -13.89 9.87 -21.14
CA ASN A 5 -14.04 9.25 -19.84
C ASN A 5 -13.24 7.96 -19.81
N VAL A 6 -12.05 8.00 -19.18
CA VAL A 6 -11.16 6.86 -19.01
C VAL A 6 -11.82 5.71 -18.23
N PHE A 7 -13.02 5.94 -17.69
CA PHE A 7 -13.84 4.97 -16.93
C PHE A 7 -15.02 4.36 -17.70
N GLU A 8 -15.24 4.72 -18.98
CA GLU A 8 -16.16 3.97 -19.84
C GLU A 8 -15.53 2.64 -20.27
N ARG A 9 -15.44 1.71 -19.35
CA ARG A 9 -15.34 0.31 -19.73
C ARG A 9 -16.70 -0.11 -20.28
N THR A 10 -16.67 -0.43 -21.55
CA THR A 10 -17.71 -1.03 -22.37
C THR A 10 -18.78 -1.77 -21.57
N ASN A 11 -19.99 -1.33 -21.76
CA ASN A 11 -21.26 -1.81 -21.28
C ASN A 11 -21.53 -3.27 -21.73
N ASN A 12 -20.99 -4.23 -21.00
CA ASN A 12 -21.32 -5.65 -21.15
C ASN A 12 -21.84 -6.19 -19.83
N GLY A 13 -23.02 -5.73 -19.38
CA GLY A 13 -23.78 -6.40 -18.33
C GLY A 13 -23.14 -6.46 -16.92
N GLU A 14 -22.01 -5.82 -16.71
CA GLU A 14 -21.37 -5.70 -15.39
C GLU A 14 -22.10 -4.61 -14.60
N GLN A 15 -22.66 -4.99 -13.46
CA GLN A 15 -23.27 -4.04 -12.54
C GLN A 15 -22.22 -2.99 -12.14
N GLU A 16 -22.49 -1.73 -12.45
CA GLU A 16 -21.66 -0.61 -11.99
C GLU A 16 -21.60 -0.62 -10.45
N ILE A 17 -20.42 -0.90 -9.92
CA ILE A 17 -20.19 -0.85 -8.47
C ILE A 17 -20.32 0.61 -8.02
N SER A 18 -21.17 0.87 -7.03
CA SER A 18 -21.30 2.18 -6.44
C SER A 18 -19.92 2.71 -6.00
N SER A 19 -19.64 3.99 -6.28
CA SER A 19 -18.38 4.66 -5.85
C SER A 19 -18.11 4.52 -4.36
N ARG A 20 -19.17 4.45 -3.54
CA ARG A 20 -19.04 4.22 -2.09
C ARG A 20 -18.53 2.82 -1.78
N LEU A 21 -19.10 1.81 -2.43
CA LEU A 21 -18.68 0.42 -2.24
C LEU A 21 -17.25 0.20 -2.74
N TYR A 22 -16.89 0.83 -3.86
CA TYR A 22 -15.54 0.81 -4.40
C TYR A 22 -14.51 1.38 -3.41
N ASN A 23 -14.75 2.59 -2.87
CA ASN A 23 -13.86 3.23 -1.91
C ASN A 23 -13.78 2.45 -0.60
N PHE A 24 -14.91 1.90 -0.12
CA PHE A 24 -14.92 1.04 1.06
C PHE A 24 -14.08 -0.22 0.84
N THR A 25 -14.21 -0.88 -0.31
CA THR A 25 -13.45 -2.10 -0.63
C THR A 25 -11.95 -1.82 -0.67
N ILE A 26 -11.52 -0.73 -1.32
CA ILE A 26 -10.11 -0.32 -1.34
C ILE A 26 -9.60 -0.08 0.08
N GLY A 27 -10.33 0.70 0.88
CA GLY A 27 -9.96 0.97 2.26
C GLY A 27 -9.87 -0.29 3.12
N ALA A 28 -10.83 -1.21 2.97
CA ALA A 28 -10.85 -2.48 3.69
C ALA A 28 -9.65 -3.38 3.32
N VAL A 29 -9.30 -3.45 2.03
CA VAL A 29 -8.13 -4.21 1.55
C VAL A 29 -6.83 -3.60 2.07
N LEU A 30 -6.72 -2.27 2.11
CA LEU A 30 -5.56 -1.59 2.72
C LEU A 30 -5.46 -1.86 4.22
N CYS A 31 -6.55 -1.74 4.96
CA CYS A 31 -6.59 -2.06 6.39
C CYS A 31 -6.21 -3.52 6.66
N TRP A 32 -6.66 -4.45 5.80
CA TRP A 32 -6.24 -5.85 5.86
C TRP A 32 -4.72 -6.00 5.70
N GLY A 33 -4.12 -5.33 4.70
CA GLY A 33 -2.67 -5.36 4.48
C GLY A 33 -1.88 -4.85 5.69
N PHE A 34 -2.31 -3.73 6.28
CA PHE A 34 -1.69 -3.22 7.52
C PHE A 34 -1.85 -4.16 8.69
N TRP A 35 -3.00 -4.78 8.85
CA TRP A 35 -3.26 -5.74 9.92
C TRP A 35 -2.38 -6.99 9.79
N ILE A 36 -2.24 -7.55 8.59
CA ILE A 36 -1.33 -8.68 8.33
C ILE A 36 0.11 -8.28 8.64
N ASN A 37 0.57 -7.13 8.17
CA ASN A 37 1.93 -6.65 8.43
C ASN A 37 2.19 -6.44 9.92
N TRP A 38 1.22 -5.88 10.65
CA TRP A 38 1.31 -5.74 12.09
C TRP A 38 1.42 -7.10 12.81
N LEU A 39 0.61 -8.08 12.42
CA LEU A 39 0.70 -9.44 12.96
C LEU A 39 2.08 -10.06 12.68
N MET A 40 2.62 -9.86 11.48
CA MET A 40 3.93 -10.40 11.11
C MET A 40 5.04 -9.78 11.95
N VAL A 41 5.05 -8.46 12.12
CA VAL A 41 6.04 -7.76 12.96
C VAL A 41 5.96 -8.23 14.42
N GLY A 42 4.78 -8.51 14.94
CA GLY A 42 4.59 -8.95 16.32
C GLY A 42 4.88 -10.44 16.58
N ASN A 43 4.82 -11.29 15.54
CA ASN A 43 4.89 -12.74 15.75
C ASN A 43 6.06 -13.44 15.03
N ILE A 44 6.69 -12.80 14.04
CA ILE A 44 7.80 -13.40 13.31
C ILE A 44 9.12 -12.84 13.86
N PRO A 45 9.97 -13.70 14.48
CA PRO A 45 11.29 -13.28 14.94
C PRO A 45 12.16 -12.82 13.76
N VAL A 46 12.80 -11.68 13.90
CA VAL A 46 13.65 -11.10 12.84
C VAL A 46 14.80 -12.02 12.48
N GLU A 47 15.33 -12.75 13.47
CA GLU A 47 16.43 -13.72 13.31
C GLU A 47 16.07 -14.81 12.32
N SER A 48 14.79 -15.22 12.29
CA SER A 48 14.31 -16.23 11.34
C SER A 48 14.34 -15.75 9.90
N ILE A 49 14.08 -14.45 9.69
CA ILE A 49 14.14 -13.82 8.37
C ILE A 49 15.60 -13.56 7.98
N ALA A 50 16.40 -13.05 8.91
CA ALA A 50 17.81 -12.75 8.70
C ALA A 50 18.67 -14.01 8.45
N ALA A 51 18.22 -15.18 8.90
CA ALA A 51 18.87 -16.47 8.63
C ALA A 51 18.73 -16.94 7.17
N ILE A 52 17.79 -16.37 6.42
CA ILE A 52 17.58 -16.70 5.01
C ILE A 52 18.68 -16.04 4.17
N ASN A 53 19.27 -16.80 3.23
CA ASN A 53 20.23 -16.22 2.30
C ASN A 53 19.58 -15.03 1.55
N PRO A 54 20.22 -13.83 1.54
CA PRO A 54 19.62 -12.63 0.92
C PRO A 54 19.19 -12.82 -0.53
N TRP A 55 19.96 -13.55 -1.33
CA TRP A 55 19.62 -13.82 -2.72
C TRP A 55 18.37 -14.68 -2.86
N VAL A 56 18.25 -15.71 -2.03
CA VAL A 56 17.06 -16.57 -2.00
C VAL A 56 15.84 -15.77 -1.56
N PHE A 57 16.02 -14.91 -0.56
CA PHE A 57 14.95 -14.02 -0.08
C PHE A 57 14.46 -13.07 -1.18
N PHE A 58 15.38 -12.37 -1.88
CA PHE A 58 15.02 -11.45 -2.95
C PHE A 58 14.36 -12.15 -4.13
N ILE A 59 14.91 -13.28 -4.58
CA ILE A 59 14.31 -14.06 -5.68
C ILE A 59 12.90 -14.52 -5.29
N GLY A 60 12.72 -15.05 -4.09
CA GLY A 60 11.42 -15.46 -3.57
C GLY A 60 10.43 -14.31 -3.46
N TYR A 61 10.89 -13.16 -2.99
CA TYR A 61 10.09 -11.93 -2.91
C TYR A 61 9.57 -11.50 -4.29
N PHE A 62 10.47 -11.35 -5.26
CA PHE A 62 10.08 -10.93 -6.61
C PHE A 62 9.18 -11.97 -7.29
N ALA A 63 9.52 -13.26 -7.17
CA ALA A 63 8.69 -14.33 -7.72
C ALA A 63 7.27 -14.32 -7.14
N SER A 64 7.13 -14.12 -5.83
CA SER A 64 5.84 -14.00 -5.16
C SER A 64 5.06 -12.77 -5.65
N CYS A 65 5.72 -11.60 -5.74
CA CYS A 65 5.09 -10.38 -6.22
C CYS A 65 4.62 -10.51 -7.67
N PHE A 66 5.45 -11.04 -8.57
CA PHE A 66 5.06 -11.26 -9.97
C PHE A 66 3.90 -12.25 -10.09
N PHE A 67 3.93 -13.32 -9.31
CA PHE A 67 2.83 -14.29 -9.27
C PHE A 67 1.54 -13.66 -8.76
N GLY A 68 1.61 -12.83 -7.69
CA GLY A 68 0.48 -12.09 -7.16
C GLY A 68 -0.13 -11.13 -8.19
N VAL A 69 0.69 -10.35 -8.88
CA VAL A 69 0.25 -9.45 -9.95
C VAL A 69 -0.35 -10.22 -11.12
N TYR A 70 0.24 -11.35 -11.49
CA TYR A 70 -0.29 -12.23 -12.54
C TYR A 70 -1.70 -12.74 -12.18
N LEU A 71 -1.91 -13.24 -10.97
CA LEU A 71 -3.24 -13.69 -10.50
C LEU A 71 -4.26 -12.54 -10.54
N PHE A 72 -3.87 -11.37 -10.04
CA PHE A 72 -4.72 -10.19 -10.04
C PHE A 72 -5.11 -9.75 -11.46
N SER A 73 -4.16 -9.78 -12.41
CA SER A 73 -4.38 -9.31 -13.79
C SER A 73 -5.18 -10.29 -14.65
N LYS A 74 -5.11 -11.59 -14.36
CA LYS A 74 -5.74 -12.63 -15.17
C LYS A 74 -7.13 -13.03 -14.72
N SER A 75 -7.51 -12.71 -13.48
CA SER A 75 -8.78 -13.18 -12.92
C SER A 75 -9.74 -12.02 -12.69
N SER A 76 -10.98 -12.19 -13.13
CA SER A 76 -12.11 -11.32 -12.76
C SER A 76 -12.76 -11.75 -11.45
N ASN A 77 -12.31 -12.85 -10.84
CA ASN A 77 -12.84 -13.34 -9.57
C ASN A 77 -12.24 -12.56 -8.40
N PRO A 78 -13.05 -11.89 -7.56
CA PRO A 78 -12.56 -11.10 -6.42
C PRO A 78 -11.72 -11.91 -5.42
N LEU A 79 -12.04 -13.19 -5.22
CA LEU A 79 -11.28 -14.05 -4.30
C LEU A 79 -9.88 -14.34 -4.83
N VAL A 80 -9.74 -14.60 -6.14
CA VAL A 80 -8.43 -14.83 -6.75
C VAL A 80 -7.59 -13.57 -6.73
N SER A 81 -8.21 -12.41 -6.98
CA SER A 81 -7.55 -11.10 -6.87
C SER A 81 -7.10 -10.82 -5.45
N PHE A 82 -7.90 -11.16 -4.44
CA PHE A 82 -7.53 -11.02 -3.03
C PHE A 82 -6.38 -11.94 -2.63
N VAL A 83 -6.36 -13.19 -3.13
CA VAL A 83 -5.22 -14.09 -2.95
C VAL A 83 -3.98 -13.52 -3.62
N GLY A 84 -4.07 -13.02 -4.86
CA GLY A 84 -2.97 -12.35 -5.56
C GLY A 84 -2.42 -11.15 -4.78
N TYR A 85 -3.28 -10.35 -4.17
CA TYR A 85 -2.88 -9.26 -3.29
C TYR A 85 -2.06 -9.75 -2.08
N ASN A 86 -2.45 -10.85 -1.44
CA ASN A 86 -1.71 -11.41 -0.31
C ASN A 86 -0.32 -11.93 -0.71
N PHE A 87 -0.15 -12.43 -1.94
CA PHE A 87 1.17 -12.78 -2.47
C PHE A 87 2.14 -11.58 -2.60
N VAL A 88 1.62 -10.37 -2.59
CA VAL A 88 2.43 -9.13 -2.54
C VAL A 88 2.60 -8.66 -1.10
N VAL A 89 1.52 -8.62 -0.32
CA VAL A 89 1.49 -8.05 1.04
C VAL A 89 2.34 -8.87 2.01
N VAL A 90 2.26 -10.20 1.96
CA VAL A 90 2.99 -11.06 2.91
C VAL A 90 4.51 -10.96 2.74
N PRO A 91 5.10 -11.09 1.55
CA PRO A 91 6.54 -10.91 1.39
C PRO A 91 7.00 -9.49 1.73
N PHE A 92 6.17 -8.47 1.42
CA PHE A 92 6.46 -7.09 1.79
C PHE A 92 6.48 -6.91 3.32
N GLY A 93 5.59 -7.59 4.05
CA GLY A 93 5.57 -7.60 5.51
C GLY A 93 6.86 -8.17 6.14
N LEU A 94 7.52 -9.12 5.48
CA LEU A 94 8.84 -9.61 5.92
C LEU A 94 9.92 -8.52 5.79
N ILE A 95 9.88 -7.72 4.71
CA ILE A 95 10.78 -6.58 4.54
C ILE A 95 10.52 -5.52 5.61
N ILE A 96 9.25 -5.18 5.83
CA ILE A 96 8.86 -4.23 6.89
C ILE A 96 9.41 -4.71 8.24
N ASN A 97 9.27 -5.98 8.57
CA ASN A 97 9.75 -6.55 9.83
C ASN A 97 11.28 -6.35 9.98
N LEU A 98 12.07 -6.64 8.93
CA LEU A 98 13.52 -6.40 8.92
C LEU A 98 13.88 -4.93 9.12
N VAL A 99 13.14 -4.01 8.51
CA VAL A 99 13.41 -2.56 8.62
C VAL A 99 13.02 -2.06 10.01
N VAL A 100 11.81 -2.39 10.45
CA VAL A 100 11.22 -1.93 11.71
C VAL A 100 12.01 -2.42 12.93
N SER A 101 12.63 -3.59 12.84
CA SER A 101 13.47 -4.13 13.92
C SER A 101 14.68 -3.27 14.28
N ARG A 102 15.05 -2.31 13.44
CA ARG A 102 16.15 -1.38 13.67
C ARG A 102 15.74 -0.13 14.47
N TYR A 103 14.45 0.05 14.69
CA TYR A 103 13.88 1.20 15.38
C TYR A 103 13.40 0.84 16.78
N ASP A 104 13.23 1.85 17.63
CA ASP A 104 12.68 1.67 18.97
C ASP A 104 11.25 1.09 18.88
N PRO A 105 10.95 0.00 19.62
CA PRO A 105 9.64 -0.64 19.58
C PRO A 105 8.47 0.29 19.96
N SER A 106 8.72 1.30 20.80
CA SER A 106 7.70 2.26 21.21
C SER A 106 7.31 3.20 20.07
N LEU A 107 8.31 3.63 19.28
CA LEU A 107 8.09 4.44 18.08
C LEU A 107 7.33 3.65 17.02
N VAL A 108 7.73 2.41 16.79
CA VAL A 108 7.05 1.50 15.85
C VAL A 108 5.59 1.30 16.23
N LEU A 109 5.31 1.01 17.50
CA LEU A 109 3.94 0.82 17.98
C LEU A 109 3.10 2.10 17.80
N SER A 110 3.69 3.27 18.07
CA SER A 110 3.04 4.56 17.87
C SER A 110 2.74 4.82 16.40
N ALA A 111 3.70 4.57 15.51
CA ALA A 111 3.52 4.69 14.07
C ALA A 111 2.40 3.77 13.54
N ILE A 112 2.36 2.52 13.97
CA ILE A 112 1.31 1.56 13.60
C ILE A 112 -0.07 2.06 14.05
N LYS A 113 -0.19 2.55 15.29
CA LYS A 113 -1.46 3.08 15.82
C LYS A 113 -1.94 4.28 15.02
N VAL A 114 -1.06 5.24 14.76
CA VAL A 114 -1.39 6.45 13.98
C VAL A 114 -1.78 6.08 12.55
N THR A 115 -0.97 5.26 11.88
CA THR A 115 -1.25 4.82 10.52
C THR A 115 -2.58 4.07 10.41
N GLY A 116 -2.84 3.14 11.33
CA GLY A 116 -4.10 2.40 11.37
C GLY A 116 -5.31 3.31 11.59
N LEU A 117 -5.19 4.27 12.51
CA LEU A 117 -6.26 5.23 12.79
C LEU A 117 -6.52 6.14 11.58
N VAL A 118 -5.48 6.71 10.99
CA VAL A 118 -5.59 7.58 9.79
C VAL A 118 -6.19 6.80 8.62
N THR A 119 -5.72 5.58 8.37
CA THR A 119 -6.23 4.73 7.28
C THR A 119 -7.70 4.39 7.48
N GLY A 120 -8.09 4.01 8.70
CA GLY A 120 -9.48 3.74 9.05
C GLY A 120 -10.38 4.98 8.90
N MET A 121 -9.93 6.14 9.36
CA MET A 121 -10.66 7.40 9.16
C MET A 121 -10.79 7.76 7.68
N MET A 122 -9.73 7.63 6.89
CA MET A 122 -9.75 7.90 5.46
C MET A 122 -10.66 6.93 4.70
N MET A 123 -10.71 5.66 5.09
CA MET A 123 -11.66 4.69 4.55
C MET A 123 -13.11 5.15 4.78
N LEU A 124 -13.44 5.55 6.01
CA LEU A 124 -14.80 6.02 6.34
C LEU A 124 -15.15 7.30 5.59
N LEU A 125 -14.26 8.30 5.60
CA LEU A 125 -14.47 9.57 4.91
C LEU A 125 -14.57 9.39 3.39
N GLY A 126 -13.73 8.54 2.79
CA GLY A 126 -13.77 8.23 1.36
C GLY A 126 -15.06 7.50 0.95
N THR A 127 -15.66 6.73 1.87
CA THR A 127 -16.95 6.07 1.66
C THR A 127 -18.12 7.04 1.77
N ILE A 128 -18.05 7.99 2.73
CA ILE A 128 -19.13 8.97 2.98
C ILE A 128 -19.10 10.09 1.92
N PHE A 129 -17.90 10.57 1.57
CA PHE A 129 -17.71 11.73 0.68
C PHE A 129 -16.90 11.38 -0.59
N PRO A 130 -17.33 10.43 -1.42
CA PRO A 130 -16.53 9.96 -2.56
C PRO A 130 -16.23 11.08 -3.57
N ALA A 131 -17.20 11.96 -3.85
CA ALA A 131 -17.06 13.07 -4.80
C ALA A 131 -15.99 14.10 -4.36
N PHE A 132 -15.84 14.34 -3.07
CA PHE A 132 -14.80 15.21 -2.53
C PHE A 132 -13.42 14.62 -2.79
N PHE A 133 -13.21 13.34 -2.44
CA PHE A 133 -11.93 12.66 -2.62
C PHE A 133 -11.54 12.52 -4.09
N GLN A 134 -12.50 12.24 -4.98
CA GLN A 134 -12.24 12.22 -6.42
C GLN A 134 -11.76 13.58 -6.95
N ARG A 135 -12.34 14.68 -6.44
CA ARG A 135 -11.95 16.03 -6.85
C ARG A 135 -10.53 16.41 -6.43
N ILE A 136 -10.11 16.00 -5.22
CA ILE A 136 -8.78 16.35 -4.69
C ILE A 136 -7.71 15.31 -5.05
N ALA A 137 -8.09 14.13 -5.56
CA ALA A 137 -7.14 13.04 -5.87
C ALA A 137 -6.00 13.49 -6.78
N GLY A 138 -6.29 14.27 -7.83
CA GLY A 138 -5.26 14.80 -8.74
C GLY A 138 -4.26 15.70 -8.03
N VAL A 139 -4.72 16.59 -7.15
CA VAL A 139 -3.84 17.49 -6.39
C VAL A 139 -2.98 16.72 -5.41
N LEU A 140 -3.55 15.73 -4.70
CA LEU A 140 -2.82 14.86 -3.78
C LEU A 140 -1.77 14.01 -4.50
N THR A 141 -2.09 13.49 -5.69
CA THR A 141 -1.13 12.74 -6.51
C THR A 141 0.05 13.61 -6.93
N ILE A 142 -0.21 14.83 -7.39
CA ILE A 142 0.85 15.77 -7.76
C ILE A 142 1.71 16.10 -6.53
N ALA A 143 1.10 16.40 -5.39
CA ALA A 143 1.81 16.68 -4.15
C ALA A 143 2.71 15.52 -3.73
N LEU A 144 2.21 14.27 -3.79
CA LEU A 144 2.99 13.07 -3.50
C LEU A 144 4.19 12.93 -4.44
N VAL A 145 4.00 13.12 -5.75
CA VAL A 145 5.10 13.04 -6.73
C VAL A 145 6.15 14.12 -6.45
N VAL A 146 5.73 15.34 -6.12
CA VAL A 146 6.66 16.43 -5.77
C VAL A 146 7.49 16.06 -4.53
N VAL A 147 6.86 15.56 -3.47
CA VAL A 147 7.58 15.12 -2.25
C VAL A 147 8.60 14.04 -2.59
N LEU A 148 8.20 13.00 -3.32
CA LEU A 148 9.11 11.92 -3.74
C LEU A 148 10.30 12.43 -4.55
N VAL A 149 10.07 13.36 -5.49
CA VAL A 149 11.15 13.94 -6.30
C VAL A 149 12.11 14.75 -5.43
N VAL A 150 11.58 15.53 -4.47
CA VAL A 150 12.40 16.30 -3.53
C VAL A 150 13.23 15.39 -2.65
N GLU A 151 12.66 14.32 -2.09
CA GLU A 151 13.39 13.35 -1.28
C GLU A 151 14.50 12.66 -2.08
N LEU A 152 14.19 12.18 -3.28
CA LEU A 152 15.20 11.58 -4.17
C LEU A 152 16.33 12.56 -4.47
N PHE A 153 15.99 13.82 -4.77
CA PHE A 153 16.99 14.86 -5.04
C PHE A 153 17.89 15.08 -3.82
N GLN A 154 17.33 15.16 -2.61
CA GLN A 154 18.09 15.35 -1.38
C GLN A 154 19.03 14.17 -1.09
N ILE A 155 18.53 12.93 -1.23
CA ILE A 155 19.33 11.74 -0.97
C ILE A 155 20.47 11.61 -1.98
N PHE A 156 20.19 11.76 -3.29
CA PHE A 156 21.16 11.46 -4.33
C PHE A 156 22.12 12.62 -4.65
N ILE A 157 21.70 13.87 -4.49
CA ILE A 157 22.48 15.03 -4.90
C ILE A 157 23.09 15.78 -3.71
N LEU A 158 22.33 15.98 -2.65
CA LEU A 158 22.79 16.74 -1.51
C LEU A 158 23.39 15.87 -0.39
N GLY A 159 23.07 14.57 -0.36
CA GLY A 159 23.51 13.67 0.72
C GLY A 159 22.99 14.07 2.10
N ILE A 160 21.96 14.92 2.14
CA ILE A 160 21.42 15.49 3.38
C ILE A 160 20.19 14.67 3.78
N HIS A 161 20.29 14.01 4.92
CA HIS A 161 19.14 13.45 5.62
C HIS A 161 18.57 14.52 6.53
N GLN A 162 17.52 15.21 6.11
CA GLN A 162 16.85 16.22 6.93
C GLN A 162 15.59 15.61 7.55
N GLU A 163 15.65 15.35 8.86
CA GLU A 163 14.58 14.74 9.64
C GLU A 163 13.24 15.49 9.60
N TRP A 164 13.24 16.78 9.28
CA TRP A 164 12.02 17.59 9.28
C TRP A 164 11.10 17.37 8.06
N ILE A 165 11.62 16.80 6.95
CA ILE A 165 10.80 16.45 5.78
C ILE A 165 10.10 15.10 5.99
N ASP A 166 10.67 14.23 6.79
CA ASP A 166 10.08 12.93 7.14
C ASP A 166 8.78 13.09 7.97
N TRP A 167 8.50 14.31 8.46
CA TRP A 167 7.30 14.64 9.22
C TRP A 167 6.23 15.44 8.45
N ALA A 168 6.47 15.82 7.20
CA ALA A 168 5.55 16.59 6.35
C ALA A 168 4.65 15.71 5.51
#